data_34ed8d598aa53ca41241a61bba667f66
#
_entry.id   34ed8d598aa53ca41241a61bba667f66
#
_cell.length_a   1.000
_cell.length_b   1.000
_cell.length_c   1.000
_cell.angle_alpha   90.00
_cell.angle_beta   90.00
_cell.angle_gamma   90.00
#
_symmetry.space_group_name_H-M   'P 1'
#
loop_
_entity.id
_entity.type
_entity.pdbx_description
1 polymer ?
#
loop_
_entity_poly.entity_id
_entity_poly.type
_entity_poly.pdbx_seq_one_letter_code
_entity_poly.pdbx_strand_id
1 'polypeptide(L)'
;PTGSTAYSLSAGGPVVDPSMECMILTPICPHSLLTRPVVFNANSLISAKADCGSEIYLTLDGATSIRIESGESIYFSKSRLSVQLIQLHDKGFYQVVNEKLTERRN
;
A
#
# COMPACT_ATOMS: atom_id res chain seq x y z
N PRO A 1 -7.55 2.01 0.16
CA PRO A 1 -7.40 1.43 1.51
C PRO A 1 -7.99 0.04 1.70
N THR A 2 -8.84 -0.42 0.79
CA THR A 2 -9.41 -1.79 0.85
C THR A 2 -8.30 -2.85 0.95
N GLY A 3 -7.14 -2.65 0.31
CA GLY A 3 -6.02 -3.55 0.36
C GLY A 3 -5.12 -3.40 1.60
N SER A 4 -5.43 -2.52 2.55
CA SER A 4 -4.57 -2.25 3.71
C SER A 4 -4.39 -3.46 4.63
N THR A 5 -5.34 -4.40 4.62
CA THR A 5 -5.30 -5.63 5.42
C THR A 5 -4.55 -6.78 4.74
N ALA A 6 -3.97 -6.55 3.56
CA ALA A 6 -3.20 -7.55 2.81
C ALA A 6 -1.69 -7.36 3.05
N TYR A 7 -0.92 -7.18 1.99
CA TYR A 7 0.53 -7.09 2.07
C TYR A 7 1.04 -5.92 2.92
N SER A 8 0.34 -4.76 2.84
CA SER A 8 0.71 -3.59 3.65
C SER A 8 0.66 -3.91 5.14
N LEU A 9 -0.38 -4.60 5.61
CA LEU A 9 -0.49 -5.01 7.00
C LEU A 9 0.63 -5.97 7.39
N SER A 10 0.97 -6.92 6.52
CA SER A 10 2.08 -7.85 6.75
C SER A 10 3.42 -7.12 6.90
N ALA A 11 3.60 -6.03 6.20
CA ALA A 11 4.80 -5.19 6.28
C ALA A 11 4.76 -4.17 7.43
N GLY A 12 3.77 -4.23 8.30
CA GLY A 12 3.63 -3.32 9.44
C GLY A 12 2.80 -2.07 9.15
N GLY A 13 2.08 -2.04 8.04
CA GLY A 13 1.19 -0.95 7.71
C GLY A 13 -0.08 -0.93 8.58
N PRO A 14 -0.76 0.21 8.66
CA PRO A 14 -1.98 0.34 9.45
C PRO A 14 -3.16 -0.35 8.80
N VAL A 15 -4.12 -0.73 9.62
CA VAL A 15 -5.47 -1.09 9.15
C VAL A 15 -6.23 0.21 8.89
N VAL A 16 -6.79 0.33 7.69
CA VAL A 16 -7.48 1.54 7.26
C VAL A 16 -8.90 1.19 6.85
N ASP A 17 -9.84 1.96 7.36
CA ASP A 17 -11.25 1.84 6.97
C ASP A 17 -11.39 2.04 5.46
N PRO A 18 -12.04 1.10 4.74
CA PRO A 18 -12.19 1.21 3.28
C PRO A 18 -12.98 2.45 2.82
N SER A 19 -13.77 3.06 3.69
CA SER A 19 -14.50 4.29 3.38
C SER A 19 -13.60 5.53 3.33
N MET A 20 -12.40 5.46 3.89
CA MET A 20 -11.45 6.56 3.86
C MET A 20 -10.77 6.66 2.50
N GLU A 21 -10.63 7.87 2.00
CA GLU A 21 -9.89 8.13 0.78
C GLU A 21 -8.45 8.55 1.10
N CYS A 22 -7.53 7.59 0.97
CA CYS A 22 -6.13 7.81 1.29
C CYS A 22 -5.21 6.90 0.48
N MET A 23 -3.94 7.23 0.49
CA MET A 23 -2.84 6.38 0.03
C MET A 23 -1.92 6.09 1.20
N ILE A 24 -1.37 4.88 1.25
CA ILE A 24 -0.49 4.45 2.33
C ILE A 24 0.87 4.09 1.75
N LEU A 25 1.91 4.67 2.31
CA LEU A 25 3.29 4.31 2.05
C LEU A 25 3.82 3.47 3.21
N THR A 26 4.12 2.21 2.96
CA THR A 26 4.62 1.29 3.99
C THR A 26 6.05 0.88 3.64
N PRO A 27 7.07 1.34 4.40
CA PRO A 27 8.45 0.88 4.19
C PRO A 27 8.61 -0.60 4.53
N ILE A 28 9.40 -1.31 3.71
CA ILE A 28 9.70 -2.72 3.91
C ILE A 28 11.20 -2.85 4.11
N CYS A 29 11.63 -3.47 5.22
CA CYS A 29 13.03 -3.66 5.57
C CYS A 29 13.86 -2.37 5.44
N PRO A 30 13.44 -1.25 6.03
CA PRO A 30 14.13 0.03 5.85
C PRO A 30 15.47 0.03 6.56
N HIS A 31 16.50 0.54 5.87
CA HIS A 31 17.80 0.84 6.48
C HIS A 31 17.94 2.31 6.88
N SER A 32 16.87 3.08 6.73
CA SER A 32 16.84 4.52 7.03
C SER A 32 16.07 4.81 8.31
N LEU A 33 16.14 6.08 8.74
CA LEU A 33 15.38 6.56 9.89
C LEU A 33 13.86 6.58 9.66
N LEU A 34 13.43 6.60 8.39
CA LEU A 34 12.01 6.52 8.06
C LEU A 34 11.56 5.07 8.08
N THR A 35 11.10 4.62 9.25
CA THR A 35 10.70 3.22 9.47
C THR A 35 9.19 3.05 9.63
N ARG A 36 8.44 4.15 9.63
CA ARG A 36 7.00 4.12 9.91
C ARG A 36 6.19 4.30 8.64
N PRO A 37 5.04 3.62 8.53
CA PRO A 37 4.08 3.88 7.47
C PRO A 37 3.54 5.31 7.55
N VAL A 38 3.27 5.88 6.39
CA VAL A 38 2.71 7.23 6.27
C VAL A 38 1.40 7.14 5.49
N VAL A 39 0.37 7.80 6.00
CA VAL A 39 -0.93 7.90 5.33
C VAL A 39 -1.04 9.27 4.68
N PHE A 40 -1.28 9.28 3.38
CA PHE A 40 -1.46 10.50 2.61
C PHE A 40 -2.91 10.66 2.19
N ASN A 41 -3.36 11.91 2.05
CA ASN A 41 -4.64 12.19 1.43
C ASN A 41 -4.68 11.63 0.00
N ALA A 42 -5.82 11.09 -0.42
CA ALA A 42 -5.98 10.51 -1.75
C ALA A 42 -5.71 11.50 -2.90
N ASN A 43 -5.87 12.79 -2.65
CA ASN A 43 -5.62 13.83 -3.65
C ASN A 43 -4.16 14.29 -3.69
N SER A 44 -3.29 13.73 -2.85
CA SER A 44 -1.88 14.05 -2.85
C SER A 44 -1.19 13.45 -4.06
N LEU A 45 -0.18 14.14 -4.56
CA LEU A 45 0.78 13.61 -5.51
C LEU A 45 2.04 13.22 -4.74
N ILE A 46 2.35 11.95 -4.72
CA ILE A 46 3.53 11.42 -4.04
C ILE A 46 4.61 11.19 -5.08
N SER A 47 5.80 11.68 -4.83
CA SER A 47 6.96 11.36 -5.66
C SER A 47 7.98 10.57 -4.84
N ALA A 48 8.56 9.56 -5.47
CA ALA A 48 9.63 8.77 -4.90
C ALA A 48 10.82 8.78 -5.84
N LYS A 49 11.99 8.92 -5.27
CA LYS A 49 13.24 8.90 -6.02
C LYS A 49 14.23 8.03 -5.26
N ALA A 50 14.83 7.09 -5.96
CA ALA A 50 15.88 6.27 -5.40
C ALA A 50 17.19 6.64 -6.07
N ASP A 51 18.20 6.89 -5.24
CA ASP A 51 19.54 7.26 -5.70
C ASP A 51 20.52 6.30 -5.03
N CYS A 52 20.73 5.15 -5.67
CA CYS A 52 21.61 4.11 -5.16
C CYS A 52 22.38 3.46 -6.31
N GLY A 53 23.47 2.78 -5.97
CA GLY A 53 24.31 2.09 -6.95
C GLY A 53 23.78 0.72 -7.39
N SER A 54 22.65 0.29 -6.86
CA SER A 54 22.02 -0.99 -7.16
C SER A 54 20.91 -0.85 -8.19
N GLU A 55 20.51 -1.96 -8.79
CA GLU A 55 19.34 -1.99 -9.67
C GLU A 55 18.07 -1.71 -8.89
N ILE A 56 17.20 -0.89 -9.46
CA ILE A 56 15.93 -0.46 -8.87
C ILE A 56 14.80 -0.96 -9.77
N TYR A 57 13.81 -1.60 -9.16
CA TYR A 57 12.64 -2.10 -9.87
C TYR A 57 11.36 -1.54 -9.24
N LEU A 58 10.45 -1.10 -10.10
CA LEU A 58 9.07 -0.79 -9.71
C LEU A 58 8.21 -2.00 -10.07
N THR A 59 7.53 -2.57 -9.08
CA THR A 59 6.62 -3.70 -9.31
C THR A 59 5.18 -3.24 -9.10
N LEU A 60 4.34 -3.50 -10.09
CA LEU A 60 2.93 -3.15 -10.05
C LEU A 60 2.11 -4.39 -9.74
N ASP A 61 1.30 -4.33 -8.69
CA ASP A 61 0.41 -5.43 -8.25
C ASP A 61 1.12 -6.78 -8.11
N GLY A 62 2.40 -6.76 -7.77
CA GLY A 62 3.19 -7.97 -7.62
C GLY A 62 3.49 -8.74 -8.92
N ALA A 63 3.03 -8.26 -10.08
CA ALA A 63 3.10 -9.01 -11.34
C ALA A 63 4.04 -8.38 -12.38
N THR A 64 3.98 -7.08 -12.57
CA THR A 64 4.75 -6.38 -13.58
C THR A 64 5.90 -5.62 -12.94
N SER A 65 7.14 -5.91 -13.37
CA SER A 65 8.34 -5.22 -12.89
C SER A 65 8.93 -4.35 -13.98
N ILE A 66 9.23 -3.12 -13.65
CA ILE A 66 9.83 -2.14 -14.53
C ILE A 66 11.15 -1.69 -13.91
N ARG A 67 12.25 -1.76 -14.69
CA ARG A 67 13.53 -1.24 -14.21
C ARG A 67 13.52 0.28 -14.22
N ILE A 68 13.95 0.86 -13.12
CA ILE A 68 14.03 2.30 -12.92
C ILE A 68 15.51 2.69 -12.83
N GLU A 69 15.89 3.73 -13.57
CA GLU A 69 17.24 4.27 -13.50
C GLU A 69 17.43 5.06 -12.20
N SER A 70 18.64 5.01 -11.67
CA SER A 70 19.00 5.82 -10.48
C SER A 70 18.78 7.30 -10.78
N GLY A 71 18.11 7.98 -9.85
CA GLY A 71 17.79 9.39 -10.01
C GLY A 71 16.47 9.68 -10.71
N GLU A 72 15.80 8.68 -11.30
CA GLU A 72 14.45 8.87 -11.83
C GLU A 72 13.44 9.06 -10.71
N SER A 73 12.46 9.92 -10.96
CA SER A 73 11.33 10.13 -10.06
C SER A 73 10.13 9.30 -10.50
N ILE A 74 9.50 8.66 -9.53
CA ILE A 74 8.27 7.90 -9.72
C ILE A 74 7.15 8.67 -9.03
N TYR A 75 6.02 8.84 -9.71
CA TYR A 75 4.89 9.60 -9.20
C TYR A 75 3.70 8.68 -8.95
N PHE A 76 3.08 8.86 -7.80
CA PHE A 76 1.90 8.11 -7.38
C PHE A 76 0.74 9.06 -7.18
N SER A 77 -0.38 8.77 -7.83
CA SER A 77 -1.61 9.52 -7.69
C SER A 77 -2.81 8.60 -7.75
N LYS A 78 -3.94 9.07 -7.22
CA LYS A 78 -5.20 8.33 -7.31
C LYS A 78 -5.62 8.18 -8.76
N SER A 79 -5.99 6.96 -9.15
CA SER A 79 -6.56 6.70 -10.47
C SER A 79 -7.95 7.33 -10.59
N ARG A 80 -8.30 7.73 -11.81
CA ARG A 80 -9.67 8.14 -12.15
C ARG A 80 -10.61 6.93 -12.27
N LEU A 81 -10.04 5.75 -12.47
CA LEU A 81 -10.79 4.50 -12.57
C LEU A 81 -11.03 3.93 -11.18
N SER A 82 -12.18 3.35 -10.99
CA SER A 82 -12.53 2.64 -9.77
C SER A 82 -13.17 1.31 -10.08
N VAL A 83 -13.07 0.39 -9.12
CA VAL A 83 -13.68 -0.92 -9.19
C VAL A 83 -14.69 -1.02 -8.06
N GLN A 84 -15.91 -1.44 -8.39
CA GLN A 84 -16.93 -1.72 -7.39
C GLN A 84 -16.87 -3.19 -7.01
N LEU A 85 -16.67 -3.45 -5.71
CA LEU A 85 -16.68 -4.80 -5.18
C LEU A 85 -18.11 -5.16 -4.78
N ILE A 86 -18.58 -6.32 -5.27
CA ILE A 86 -19.89 -6.84 -4.91
C ILE A 86 -19.77 -7.51 -3.55
N GLN A 87 -20.60 -7.06 -2.60
CA GLN A 87 -20.63 -7.63 -1.27
C GLN A 87 -21.88 -8.53 -1.16
N LEU A 88 -21.66 -9.84 -1.11
CA LEU A 88 -22.74 -10.83 -1.02
C LEU A 88 -23.20 -11.07 0.41
N HIS A 89 -22.37 -10.75 1.39
CA HIS A 89 -22.65 -10.88 2.82
C HIS A 89 -22.43 -9.53 3.49
N ASP A 90 -23.39 -9.14 4.33
CA ASP A 90 -23.32 -7.90 5.08
C ASP A 90 -22.41 -8.06 6.31
N LYS A 91 -21.10 -8.14 6.08
CA LYS A 91 -20.11 -8.16 7.14
C LYS A 91 -19.57 -6.76 7.39
N GLY A 92 -19.62 -6.32 8.64
CA GLY A 92 -18.99 -5.07 9.04
C GLY A 92 -17.46 -5.13 8.87
N PHE A 93 -16.85 -3.98 8.64
CA PHE A 93 -15.40 -3.87 8.43
C PHE A 93 -14.59 -4.49 9.58
N TYR A 94 -14.96 -4.20 10.82
CA TYR A 94 -14.25 -4.73 11.98
C TYR A 94 -14.35 -6.24 12.11
N GLN A 95 -15.47 -6.82 11.70
CA GLN A 95 -15.61 -8.28 11.68
C GLN A 95 -14.63 -8.92 10.70
N VAL A 96 -14.49 -8.36 9.50
CA VAL A 96 -13.53 -8.84 8.50
C VAL A 96 -12.11 -8.72 9.01
N VAL A 97 -11.77 -7.61 9.65
CA VAL A 97 -10.44 -7.40 10.25
C VAL A 97 -10.15 -8.44 11.32
N ASN A 98 -11.09 -8.70 12.21
CA ASN A 98 -10.90 -9.70 13.25
C ASN A 98 -10.69 -11.11 12.68
N GLU A 99 -11.44 -11.49 11.67
CA GLU A 99 -11.25 -12.77 10.99
C GLU A 99 -9.84 -12.90 10.40
N LYS A 100 -9.38 -11.87 9.68
CA LYS A 100 -8.05 -11.87 9.07
C LYS A 100 -6.92 -11.88 10.09
N LEU A 101 -7.04 -11.14 11.17
CA LEU A 101 -6.03 -11.14 12.23
C LEU A 101 -5.99 -12.48 12.96
N THR A 102 -7.11 -13.14 13.14
CA THR A 102 -7.19 -14.48 13.75
C THR A 102 -6.52 -15.51 12.85
N GLU A 103 -6.75 -15.49 11.55
CA GLU A 103 -6.08 -16.37 10.58
C GLU A 103 -4.57 -16.24 10.64
N ARG A 104 -4.04 -15.04 10.87
CA ARG A 104 -2.60 -14.80 10.94
C ARG A 104 -1.96 -15.32 12.22
N ARG A 105 -2.73 -15.48 13.29
CA ARG A 105 -2.23 -16.01 14.57
C ARG A 105 -2.07 -17.53 14.57
N ASN A 106 -2.74 -18.16 13.68
CA ASN A 106 -2.70 -19.61 13.50
C ASN A 106 -1.71 -19.98 12.40
#